data_3e8147b17060997f75e192c4e4517a29
#
_entry.id   3e8147b17060997f75e192c4e4517a29
#
_cell.length_a   1.000
_cell.length_b   1.000
_cell.length_c   1.000
_cell.angle_alpha   90.00
_cell.angle_beta   90.00
_cell.angle_gamma   90.00
#
_symmetry.space_group_name_H-M   'P 1'
#
loop_
_entity.id
_entity.type
_entity.pdbx_description
1 polymer ?
#
loop_
_entity_poly.entity_id
_entity_poly.type
_entity_poly.pdbx_seq_one_letter_code
_entity_poly.pdbx_strand_id
1 'polypeptide(L)'
;LSAAPKVPEGVEVVRDLEYAQAKGVSLKLDLYRPTSKPSAPIPLIIWVHGGGWKNGTKAGCPVSWLAAKGYAVASLDFRLLPEHPWPAQIEDPIAALRWLRKESGKYGYDAERSAAMGGSSGGHVVALWGTLTLPPEDKVKAVVDWYGPTDLLTMPPNVLSEKRTRAELAKANGALLLGGIVMDQPEKAKAVSALHQVTKDDVPFLIMHGAADTSVPVDQSERLHAALKAAGVESTLKLLPGAGHGGKEFDSAESRALILAFLDKHLRR
;
A
#
# COMPACT_ATOMS: atom_id res chain seq x y z
N LEU A 1 -1.51 20.82 -9.00
CA LEU A 1 -2.55 19.80 -8.75
C LEU A 1 -2.74 19.04 -10.05
N SER A 2 -2.23 17.80 -10.15
CA SER A 2 -2.53 16.91 -11.27
C SER A 2 -4.03 16.62 -11.27
N ALA A 3 -4.67 16.71 -12.44
CA ALA A 3 -6.09 16.33 -12.58
C ALA A 3 -6.30 14.89 -12.07
N ALA A 4 -7.41 14.66 -11.37
CA ALA A 4 -7.77 13.32 -10.92
C ALA A 4 -7.78 12.36 -12.14
N PRO A 5 -7.27 11.13 -12.01
CA PRO A 5 -7.28 10.17 -13.10
C PRO A 5 -8.69 10.02 -13.67
N LYS A 6 -8.79 9.95 -15.00
CA LYS A 6 -10.06 9.70 -15.67
C LYS A 6 -10.62 8.35 -15.22
N VAL A 7 -11.89 8.33 -14.79
CA VAL A 7 -12.57 7.08 -14.44
C VAL A 7 -12.59 6.17 -15.69
N PRO A 8 -12.15 4.91 -15.58
CA PRO A 8 -12.13 3.99 -16.71
C PRO A 8 -13.55 3.75 -17.27
N GLU A 9 -13.62 3.41 -18.55
CA GLU A 9 -14.89 3.02 -19.19
C GLU A 9 -15.49 1.78 -18.50
N GLY A 10 -16.81 1.77 -18.32
CA GLY A 10 -17.52 0.69 -17.63
C GLY A 10 -17.33 0.69 -16.11
N VAL A 11 -16.78 1.77 -15.53
CA VAL A 11 -16.57 1.94 -14.09
C VAL A 11 -17.37 3.13 -13.57
N GLU A 12 -18.05 2.93 -12.46
CA GLU A 12 -18.64 3.99 -11.66
C GLU A 12 -17.80 4.25 -10.41
N VAL A 13 -17.87 5.44 -9.83
CA VAL A 13 -17.20 5.79 -8.58
C VAL A 13 -18.16 6.43 -7.62
N VAL A 14 -18.22 5.88 -6.40
CA VAL A 14 -18.90 6.50 -5.27
C VAL A 14 -17.84 7.25 -4.46
N ARG A 15 -17.93 8.56 -4.43
CA ARG A 15 -16.91 9.42 -3.83
C ARG A 15 -17.22 9.78 -2.40
N ASP A 16 -16.15 10.12 -1.66
CA ASP A 16 -16.21 10.74 -0.33
C ASP A 16 -16.99 9.93 0.70
N LEU A 17 -16.91 8.60 0.62
CA LEU A 17 -17.48 7.73 1.63
C LEU A 17 -16.65 7.85 2.92
N GLU A 18 -17.25 8.38 3.99
CA GLU A 18 -16.61 8.47 5.30
C GLU A 18 -16.58 7.07 5.93
N TYR A 19 -15.37 6.55 6.17
CA TYR A 19 -15.19 5.23 6.77
C TYR A 19 -14.83 5.30 8.26
N ALA A 20 -14.30 6.44 8.71
CA ALA A 20 -13.99 6.67 10.13
C ALA A 20 -13.85 8.16 10.43
N GLN A 21 -13.89 8.49 11.73
CA GLN A 21 -13.42 9.75 12.27
C GLN A 21 -12.35 9.47 13.32
N ALA A 22 -11.17 10.06 13.18
CA ALA A 22 -10.06 9.85 14.08
C ALA A 22 -9.35 11.17 14.41
N LYS A 23 -9.26 11.50 15.70
CA LYS A 23 -8.64 12.75 16.20
C LYS A 23 -9.10 14.00 15.47
N GLY A 24 -10.42 14.11 15.20
CA GLY A 24 -11.04 15.26 14.52
C GLY A 24 -10.90 15.26 13.00
N VAL A 25 -10.30 14.21 12.40
CA VAL A 25 -10.17 14.07 10.96
C VAL A 25 -11.26 13.13 10.43
N SER A 26 -12.04 13.62 9.45
CA SER A 26 -12.96 12.78 8.67
C SER A 26 -12.17 12.02 7.63
N LEU A 27 -12.12 10.69 7.76
CA LEU A 27 -11.37 9.79 6.89
C LEU A 27 -12.28 9.22 5.82
N LYS A 28 -11.94 9.46 4.55
CA LYS A 28 -12.81 9.15 3.41
C LYS A 28 -12.12 8.22 2.43
N LEU A 29 -12.95 7.52 1.66
CA LEU A 29 -12.51 6.72 0.53
C LEU A 29 -13.38 6.99 -0.71
N ASP A 30 -12.82 6.69 -1.89
CA ASP A 30 -13.54 6.58 -3.15
C ASP A 30 -13.65 5.12 -3.54
N LEU A 31 -14.85 4.65 -3.84
CA LEU A 31 -15.13 3.25 -4.20
C LEU A 31 -15.46 3.16 -5.69
N TYR A 32 -14.57 2.51 -6.45
CA TYR A 32 -14.73 2.22 -7.88
C TYR A 32 -15.33 0.83 -8.05
N ARG A 33 -16.34 0.70 -8.92
CA ARG A 33 -17.02 -0.57 -9.19
C ARG A 33 -17.37 -0.69 -10.68
N PRO A 34 -17.61 -1.90 -11.20
CA PRO A 34 -18.22 -2.06 -12.52
C PRO A 34 -19.59 -1.37 -12.56
N THR A 35 -19.93 -0.74 -13.68
CA THR A 35 -21.30 -0.22 -13.92
C THR A 35 -22.31 -1.35 -14.13
N SER A 36 -21.87 -2.49 -14.66
CA SER A 36 -22.67 -3.69 -14.77
C SER A 36 -22.78 -4.37 -13.42
N LYS A 37 -24.02 -4.71 -13.00
CA LYS A 37 -24.23 -5.43 -11.73
C LYS A 37 -23.64 -6.85 -11.84
N PRO A 38 -22.65 -7.23 -11.01
CA PRO A 38 -22.13 -8.59 -10.99
C PRO A 38 -23.20 -9.59 -10.56
N SER A 39 -23.12 -10.83 -11.06
CA SER A 39 -24.01 -11.94 -10.65
C SER A 39 -23.73 -12.44 -9.22
N ALA A 40 -22.51 -12.19 -8.71
CA ALA A 40 -22.08 -12.53 -7.35
C ALA A 40 -21.18 -11.42 -6.80
N PRO A 41 -21.02 -11.32 -5.47
CA PRO A 41 -20.09 -10.36 -4.87
C PRO A 41 -18.67 -10.49 -5.42
N ILE A 42 -18.07 -9.36 -5.82
CA ILE A 42 -16.74 -9.29 -6.44
C ILE A 42 -15.65 -9.06 -5.39
N PRO A 43 -14.39 -9.49 -5.63
CA PRO A 43 -13.30 -9.23 -4.69
C PRO A 43 -12.98 -7.75 -4.55
N LEU A 44 -12.33 -7.38 -3.44
CA LEU A 44 -12.01 -6.01 -3.07
C LEU A 44 -10.50 -5.74 -3.14
N ILE A 45 -10.12 -4.62 -3.71
CA ILE A 45 -8.77 -4.06 -3.66
C ILE A 45 -8.80 -2.79 -2.84
N ILE A 46 -7.88 -2.65 -1.90
CA ILE A 46 -7.70 -1.44 -1.09
C ILE A 46 -6.42 -0.76 -1.54
N TRP A 47 -6.56 0.43 -2.14
CA TRP A 47 -5.43 1.23 -2.59
C TRP A 47 -5.01 2.25 -1.53
N VAL A 48 -3.72 2.22 -1.15
CA VAL A 48 -3.08 3.18 -0.25
C VAL A 48 -2.10 4.02 -1.06
N HIS A 49 -2.35 5.32 -1.15
CA HIS A 49 -1.54 6.22 -1.97
C HIS A 49 -0.14 6.46 -1.38
N GLY A 50 0.81 6.85 -2.24
CA GLY A 50 2.13 7.34 -1.85
C GLY A 50 2.11 8.81 -1.43
N GLY A 51 3.31 9.39 -1.30
CA GLY A 51 3.49 10.81 -0.95
C GLY A 51 4.31 11.03 0.32
N GLY A 52 5.14 10.05 0.70
CA GLY A 52 6.06 10.15 1.85
C GLY A 52 5.33 10.28 3.18
N TRP A 53 4.15 9.71 3.30
CA TRP A 53 3.22 9.83 4.45
C TRP A 53 2.76 11.26 4.76
N LYS A 54 3.13 12.27 3.94
CA LYS A 54 2.83 13.71 4.13
C LYS A 54 1.86 14.27 3.10
N ASN A 55 1.76 13.64 1.94
CA ASN A 55 1.00 14.12 0.80
C ASN A 55 0.24 12.97 0.16
N GLY A 56 -0.57 13.31 -0.82
CA GLY A 56 -1.39 12.35 -1.54
C GLY A 56 -2.85 12.41 -1.10
N THR A 57 -3.71 11.79 -1.88
CA THR A 57 -5.14 11.68 -1.60
C THR A 57 -5.72 10.46 -2.31
N LYS A 58 -6.88 10.02 -1.87
CA LYS A 58 -7.69 8.98 -2.53
C LYS A 58 -8.04 9.26 -3.99
N ALA A 59 -8.00 10.52 -4.42
CA ALA A 59 -8.27 10.89 -5.81
C ALA A 59 -7.23 10.33 -6.79
N GLY A 60 -6.01 10.04 -6.32
CA GLY A 60 -4.94 9.40 -7.10
C GLY A 60 -4.99 7.88 -7.02
N CYS A 61 -5.87 7.24 -7.79
CA CYS A 61 -6.00 5.77 -7.83
C CYS A 61 -5.55 5.19 -9.18
N PRO A 62 -4.26 4.86 -9.35
CA PRO A 62 -3.74 4.35 -10.62
C PRO A 62 -4.24 2.93 -10.93
N VAL A 63 -4.80 2.24 -9.96
CA VAL A 63 -5.31 0.86 -10.09
C VAL A 63 -6.84 0.78 -10.29
N SER A 64 -7.51 1.93 -10.47
CA SER A 64 -8.96 2.00 -10.70
C SER A 64 -9.44 1.16 -11.91
N TRP A 65 -8.55 0.88 -12.88
CA TRP A 65 -8.81 -0.01 -14.03
C TRP A 65 -9.18 -1.45 -13.63
N LEU A 66 -8.79 -1.91 -12.43
CA LEU A 66 -9.18 -3.21 -11.89
C LEU A 66 -10.70 -3.32 -11.72
N ALA A 67 -11.40 -2.20 -11.56
CA ALA A 67 -12.86 -2.22 -11.49
C ALA A 67 -13.50 -2.67 -12.82
N ALA A 68 -12.93 -2.28 -13.97
CA ALA A 68 -13.34 -2.80 -15.28
C ALA A 68 -13.01 -4.30 -15.47
N LYS A 69 -12.22 -4.88 -14.56
CA LYS A 69 -11.85 -6.31 -14.55
C LYS A 69 -12.62 -7.11 -13.50
N GLY A 70 -13.70 -6.53 -12.92
CA GLY A 70 -14.58 -7.22 -11.98
C GLY A 70 -14.05 -7.27 -10.56
N TYR A 71 -13.36 -6.22 -10.12
CA TYR A 71 -13.00 -5.95 -8.74
C TYR A 71 -13.75 -4.72 -8.22
N ALA A 72 -13.98 -4.63 -6.92
CA ALA A 72 -14.21 -3.35 -6.27
C ALA A 72 -12.85 -2.75 -5.89
N VAL A 73 -12.64 -1.44 -6.05
CA VAL A 73 -11.40 -0.78 -5.69
C VAL A 73 -11.71 0.38 -4.75
N ALA A 74 -11.26 0.30 -3.50
CA ALA A 74 -11.39 1.35 -2.50
C ALA A 74 -10.06 2.13 -2.40
N SER A 75 -10.05 3.38 -2.82
CA SER A 75 -8.91 4.27 -2.69
C SER A 75 -9.07 5.12 -1.43
N LEU A 76 -8.09 5.09 -0.53
CA LEU A 76 -8.20 5.66 0.80
C LEU A 76 -7.51 7.02 0.93
N ASP A 77 -8.14 7.97 1.67
CA ASP A 77 -7.39 8.96 2.44
C ASP A 77 -7.01 8.34 3.79
N PHE A 78 -5.89 8.74 4.35
CA PHE A 78 -5.45 8.38 5.69
C PHE A 78 -4.73 9.56 6.34
N ARG A 79 -4.61 9.57 7.66
CA ARG A 79 -3.95 10.66 8.41
C ARG A 79 -2.49 10.81 8.01
N LEU A 80 -2.08 12.04 7.77
CA LEU A 80 -0.76 12.40 7.24
C LEU A 80 0.13 13.08 8.28
N LEU A 81 1.44 13.03 8.01
CA LEU A 81 2.47 13.75 8.73
C LEU A 81 2.43 15.25 8.38
N PRO A 82 2.96 16.12 9.26
CA PRO A 82 3.53 15.81 10.58
C PRO A 82 2.48 15.71 11.70
N GLU A 83 1.22 16.06 11.46
CA GLU A 83 0.17 16.18 12.47
C GLU A 83 -0.19 14.83 13.09
N HIS A 84 -0.04 13.74 12.32
CA HIS A 84 -0.42 12.39 12.74
C HIS A 84 0.73 11.41 12.48
N PRO A 85 1.70 11.28 13.41
CA PRO A 85 2.76 10.29 13.31
C PRO A 85 2.23 8.86 13.47
N TRP A 86 3.12 7.87 13.29
CA TRP A 86 2.81 6.47 13.56
C TRP A 86 2.15 6.29 14.94
N PRO A 87 1.09 5.45 15.05
CA PRO A 87 0.65 4.41 14.10
C PRO A 87 -0.52 4.80 13.17
N ALA A 88 -0.86 6.08 13.00
CA ALA A 88 -2.01 6.52 12.23
C ALA A 88 -2.07 5.89 10.82
N GLN A 89 -0.91 5.72 10.17
CA GLN A 89 -0.80 5.23 8.78
C GLN A 89 -1.21 3.76 8.61
N ILE A 90 -1.22 2.97 9.67
CA ILE A 90 -1.72 1.58 9.63
C ILE A 90 -3.10 1.44 10.26
N GLU A 91 -3.40 2.23 11.29
CA GLU A 91 -4.72 2.22 11.95
C GLU A 91 -5.84 2.57 10.98
N ASP A 92 -5.62 3.58 10.12
CA ASP A 92 -6.64 4.09 9.22
C ASP A 92 -6.99 3.09 8.10
N PRO A 93 -6.04 2.45 7.37
CA PRO A 93 -6.35 1.38 6.43
C PRO A 93 -7.04 0.17 7.06
N ILE A 94 -6.67 -0.21 8.29
CA ILE A 94 -7.37 -1.27 9.04
C ILE A 94 -8.81 -0.85 9.36
N ALA A 95 -9.02 0.39 9.82
CA ALA A 95 -10.36 0.91 10.05
C ALA A 95 -11.20 0.94 8.76
N ALA A 96 -10.57 1.29 7.62
CA ALA A 96 -11.22 1.24 6.32
C ALA A 96 -11.65 -0.20 5.95
N LEU A 97 -10.79 -1.22 6.16
CA LEU A 97 -11.16 -2.61 5.91
C LEU A 97 -12.36 -3.04 6.76
N ARG A 98 -12.37 -2.70 8.05
CA ARG A 98 -13.49 -3.00 8.95
C ARG A 98 -14.80 -2.36 8.47
N TRP A 99 -14.75 -1.10 8.05
CA TRP A 99 -15.90 -0.40 7.47
C TRP A 99 -16.33 -1.04 6.15
N LEU A 100 -15.38 -1.35 5.26
CA LEU A 100 -15.66 -2.01 3.99
C LEU A 100 -16.30 -3.39 4.17
N ARG A 101 -15.90 -4.16 5.20
CA ARG A 101 -16.57 -5.43 5.55
C ARG A 101 -18.03 -5.23 5.94
N LYS A 102 -18.30 -4.22 6.77
CA LYS A 102 -19.66 -3.89 7.19
C LYS A 102 -20.55 -3.45 6.02
N GLU A 103 -20.01 -2.69 5.08
CA GLU A 103 -20.75 -2.11 3.97
C GLU A 103 -20.79 -3.02 2.71
N SER A 104 -20.15 -4.18 2.73
CA SER A 104 -19.96 -5.07 1.58
C SER A 104 -21.25 -5.44 0.86
N GLY A 105 -22.31 -5.79 1.59
CA GLY A 105 -23.61 -6.13 1.04
C GLY A 105 -24.30 -4.97 0.31
N LYS A 106 -24.13 -3.75 0.81
CA LYS A 106 -24.68 -2.53 0.20
C LYS A 106 -24.07 -2.23 -1.17
N TYR A 107 -22.77 -2.48 -1.30
CA TYR A 107 -22.02 -2.12 -2.51
C TYR A 107 -21.69 -3.32 -3.42
N GLY A 108 -22.07 -4.55 -3.05
CA GLY A 108 -22.00 -5.73 -3.91
C GLY A 108 -20.59 -6.31 -4.10
N TYR A 109 -19.70 -6.16 -3.11
CA TYR A 109 -18.38 -6.80 -3.09
C TYR A 109 -18.25 -7.75 -1.89
N ASP A 110 -17.21 -8.58 -1.91
CA ASP A 110 -16.85 -9.50 -0.84
C ASP A 110 -15.50 -9.05 -0.25
N ALA A 111 -15.55 -8.41 0.92
CA ALA A 111 -14.36 -7.90 1.61
C ALA A 111 -13.51 -9.01 2.28
N GLU A 112 -14.05 -10.25 2.42
CA GLU A 112 -13.25 -11.39 2.87
C GLU A 112 -12.23 -11.82 1.81
N ARG A 113 -12.52 -11.52 0.54
CA ARG A 113 -11.61 -11.67 -0.59
C ARG A 113 -10.97 -10.33 -0.94
N SER A 114 -10.12 -9.83 -0.05
CA SER A 114 -9.49 -8.51 -0.20
C SER A 114 -7.97 -8.58 -0.32
N ALA A 115 -7.40 -7.68 -1.13
CA ALA A 115 -5.97 -7.42 -1.18
C ALA A 115 -5.67 -5.94 -0.94
N ALA A 116 -4.51 -5.65 -0.34
CA ALA A 116 -3.99 -4.29 -0.21
C ALA A 116 -2.96 -4.03 -1.31
N MET A 117 -3.05 -2.85 -1.93
CA MET A 117 -2.09 -2.36 -2.92
C MET A 117 -1.66 -0.95 -2.56
N GLY A 118 -0.39 -0.63 -2.76
CA GLY A 118 0.12 0.72 -2.50
C GLY A 118 1.43 1.01 -3.21
N GLY A 119 1.76 2.30 -3.33
CA GLY A 119 3.02 2.73 -3.94
C GLY A 119 3.83 3.64 -3.00
N SER A 120 5.17 3.52 -3.01
CA SER A 120 6.07 4.35 -2.18
C SER A 120 5.71 4.23 -0.69
N SER A 121 5.41 5.32 0.00
CA SER A 121 4.93 5.27 1.39
C SER A 121 3.65 4.46 1.58
N GLY A 122 2.77 4.38 0.56
CA GLY A 122 1.64 3.46 0.56
C GLY A 122 2.07 2.00 0.41
N GLY A 123 3.12 1.75 -0.39
CA GLY A 123 3.80 0.45 -0.49
C GLY A 123 4.34 -0.02 0.87
N HIS A 124 5.00 0.87 1.61
CA HIS A 124 5.41 0.61 2.99
C HIS A 124 4.23 0.18 3.88
N VAL A 125 3.13 0.94 3.84
CA VAL A 125 1.95 0.64 4.67
C VAL A 125 1.37 -0.74 4.34
N VAL A 126 1.19 -1.06 3.05
CA VAL A 126 0.61 -2.35 2.65
C VAL A 126 1.57 -3.51 2.87
N ALA A 127 2.88 -3.31 2.68
CA ALA A 127 3.89 -4.33 2.99
C ALA A 127 3.89 -4.66 4.50
N LEU A 128 3.86 -3.64 5.34
CA LEU A 128 3.76 -3.82 6.78
C LEU A 128 2.42 -4.45 7.17
N TRP A 129 1.30 -4.07 6.54
CA TRP A 129 -0.01 -4.68 6.78
C TRP A 129 0.00 -6.19 6.52
N GLY A 130 0.70 -6.62 5.47
CA GLY A 130 0.82 -8.03 5.11
C GLY A 130 1.72 -8.86 6.02
N THR A 131 2.62 -8.22 6.80
CA THR A 131 3.60 -8.89 7.67
C THR A 131 3.31 -8.71 9.16
N LEU A 132 2.40 -7.83 9.55
CA LEU A 132 2.00 -7.69 10.94
C LEU A 132 1.18 -8.87 11.42
N THR A 133 1.44 -9.32 12.66
CA THR A 133 0.56 -10.25 13.35
C THR A 133 -0.71 -9.52 13.79
N LEU A 134 -1.77 -9.72 13.06
CA LEU A 134 -3.08 -9.09 13.26
C LEU A 134 -4.17 -10.13 13.49
N PRO A 135 -5.28 -9.77 14.15
CA PRO A 135 -6.46 -10.61 14.24
C PRO A 135 -7.06 -10.84 12.83
N PRO A 136 -7.76 -11.96 12.58
CA PRO A 136 -8.24 -12.34 11.25
C PRO A 136 -9.10 -11.27 10.56
N GLU A 137 -9.90 -10.53 11.33
CA GLU A 137 -10.76 -9.45 10.84
C GLU A 137 -9.98 -8.23 10.32
N ASP A 138 -8.69 -8.10 10.63
CA ASP A 138 -7.83 -7.00 10.19
C ASP A 138 -6.87 -7.42 9.08
N LYS A 139 -6.85 -8.70 8.70
CA LYS A 139 -5.98 -9.22 7.64
C LYS A 139 -6.60 -9.07 6.25
N VAL A 140 -5.76 -8.74 5.29
CA VAL A 140 -6.03 -8.93 3.85
C VAL A 140 -5.54 -10.32 3.42
N LYS A 141 -5.89 -10.78 2.20
CA LYS A 141 -5.49 -12.10 1.67
C LYS A 141 -4.23 -12.04 0.81
N ALA A 142 -3.84 -10.87 0.32
CA ALA A 142 -2.66 -10.68 -0.51
C ALA A 142 -2.21 -9.22 -0.49
N VAL A 143 -0.95 -8.98 -0.83
CA VAL A 143 -0.36 -7.64 -0.93
C VAL A 143 0.28 -7.44 -2.30
N VAL A 144 0.05 -6.26 -2.90
CA VAL A 144 0.82 -5.76 -4.04
C VAL A 144 1.56 -4.50 -3.61
N ASP A 145 2.86 -4.62 -3.43
CA ASP A 145 3.74 -3.52 -3.03
C ASP A 145 4.45 -2.93 -4.26
N TRP A 146 4.24 -1.66 -4.52
CA TRP A 146 4.97 -0.89 -5.52
C TRP A 146 6.04 -0.05 -4.84
N TYR A 147 7.31 -0.45 -4.97
CA TYR A 147 8.50 0.29 -4.54
C TYR A 147 8.39 0.91 -3.13
N GLY A 148 7.77 0.20 -2.18
CA GLY A 148 7.70 0.65 -0.79
C GLY A 148 9.04 0.53 -0.08
N PRO A 149 9.40 1.47 0.82
CA PRO A 149 10.49 1.23 1.77
C PRO A 149 10.07 0.15 2.77
N THR A 150 10.90 -0.87 2.94
CA THR A 150 10.60 -2.06 3.75
C THR A 150 11.46 -2.18 4.99
N ASP A 151 12.54 -1.37 5.06
CA ASP A 151 13.43 -1.25 6.21
C ASP A 151 13.84 0.21 6.41
N LEU A 152 13.24 0.87 7.40
CA LEU A 152 13.50 2.28 7.67
C LEU A 152 14.92 2.54 8.20
N LEU A 153 15.61 1.54 8.78
CA LEU A 153 16.96 1.68 9.30
C LEU A 153 18.00 1.82 8.19
N THR A 154 17.75 1.23 7.02
CA THR A 154 18.66 1.27 5.88
C THR A 154 18.19 2.22 4.77
N MET A 155 17.01 2.79 4.91
CA MET A 155 16.45 3.74 3.94
C MET A 155 17.32 5.02 3.90
N PRO A 156 17.91 5.43 2.76
CA PRO A 156 18.92 6.51 2.68
C PRO A 156 18.55 7.83 3.38
N PRO A 157 17.30 8.33 3.33
CA PRO A 157 16.94 9.56 4.06
C PRO A 157 17.11 9.47 5.57
N ASN A 158 17.17 8.26 6.14
CA ASN A 158 17.27 8.00 7.56
C ASN A 158 18.70 7.68 8.03
N VAL A 159 19.65 7.59 7.10
CA VAL A 159 21.03 7.14 7.38
C VAL A 159 22.02 8.28 7.21
N LEU A 160 23.01 8.37 8.12
CA LEU A 160 24.12 9.31 8.01
C LEU A 160 24.93 9.03 6.74
N SER A 161 25.36 10.08 6.06
CA SER A 161 26.27 10.02 4.92
C SER A 161 27.06 11.31 4.83
N GLU A 162 28.05 11.37 3.93
CA GLU A 162 28.80 12.62 3.64
C GLU A 162 27.88 13.79 3.26
N LYS A 163 26.69 13.46 2.72
CA LYS A 163 25.70 14.45 2.27
C LYS A 163 24.55 14.66 3.25
N ARG A 164 24.54 13.99 4.42
CA ARG A 164 23.42 14.05 5.38
C ARG A 164 23.91 14.09 6.81
N THR A 165 23.67 15.24 7.43
CA THR A 165 23.92 15.50 8.84
C THR A 165 22.78 14.99 9.73
N ARG A 166 23.01 14.88 11.04
CA ARG A 166 21.95 14.57 12.01
C ARG A 166 20.79 15.55 11.97
N ALA A 167 21.04 16.84 11.70
CA ALA A 167 20.00 17.85 11.58
C ALA A 167 19.10 17.61 10.37
N GLU A 168 19.63 17.05 9.28
CA GLU A 168 18.86 16.64 8.11
C GLU A 168 18.07 15.35 8.37
N LEU A 169 18.67 14.39 9.09
CA LEU A 169 17.97 13.17 9.50
C LEU A 169 16.75 13.49 10.37
N ALA A 170 16.83 14.47 11.25
CA ALA A 170 15.71 14.89 12.10
C ALA A 170 14.51 15.46 11.29
N LYS A 171 14.74 15.92 10.06
CA LYS A 171 13.73 16.44 9.14
C LYS A 171 13.22 15.40 8.13
N ALA A 172 13.86 14.22 8.08
CA ALA A 172 13.46 13.16 7.18
C ALA A 172 12.04 12.66 7.51
N ASN A 173 11.32 12.20 6.49
CA ASN A 173 9.95 11.70 6.69
C ASN A 173 9.91 10.51 7.65
N GLY A 174 10.94 9.65 7.68
CA GLY A 174 11.06 8.58 8.65
C GLY A 174 11.15 9.09 10.09
N ALA A 175 11.87 10.20 10.32
CA ALA A 175 11.95 10.82 11.63
C ALA A 175 10.62 11.45 12.05
N LEU A 176 9.90 12.08 11.14
CA LEU A 176 8.55 12.60 11.40
C LEU A 176 7.57 11.45 11.70
N LEU A 177 7.69 10.34 10.97
CA LEU A 177 6.87 9.14 11.17
C LEU A 177 7.06 8.55 12.58
N LEU A 178 8.30 8.45 13.04
CA LEU A 178 8.63 7.85 14.34
C LEU A 178 8.62 8.84 15.51
N GLY A 179 8.53 10.15 15.22
CA GLY A 179 8.65 11.20 16.25
C GLY A 179 10.09 11.40 16.76
N GLY A 180 11.10 11.14 15.91
CA GLY A 180 12.51 11.32 16.22
C GLY A 180 13.40 10.59 15.23
N ILE A 181 14.73 10.86 15.27
CA ILE A 181 15.69 10.29 14.32
C ILE A 181 15.60 8.75 14.34
N VAL A 182 15.42 8.14 13.16
CA VAL A 182 15.20 6.70 12.99
C VAL A 182 16.34 5.87 13.61
N MET A 183 17.59 6.28 13.39
CA MET A 183 18.78 5.59 13.90
C MET A 183 18.85 5.57 15.45
N ASP A 184 18.21 6.53 16.11
CA ASP A 184 18.19 6.63 17.59
C ASP A 184 17.07 5.75 18.21
N GLN A 185 16.21 5.17 17.38
CA GLN A 185 15.04 4.38 17.79
C GLN A 185 14.99 3.04 17.03
N PRO A 186 16.06 2.21 17.06
CA PRO A 186 16.16 1.03 16.20
C PRO A 186 15.01 0.02 16.40
N GLU A 187 14.58 -0.20 17.62
CA GLU A 187 13.49 -1.16 17.89
C GLU A 187 12.13 -0.64 17.38
N LYS A 188 11.88 0.66 17.54
CA LYS A 188 10.68 1.27 16.96
C LYS A 188 10.72 1.27 15.42
N ALA A 189 11.89 1.53 14.83
CA ALA A 189 12.08 1.46 13.39
C ALA A 189 11.86 0.05 12.85
N LYS A 190 12.37 -0.99 13.51
CA LYS A 190 12.11 -2.39 13.16
C LYS A 190 10.63 -2.73 13.25
N ALA A 191 9.94 -2.29 14.32
CA ALA A 191 8.51 -2.55 14.51
C ALA A 191 7.63 -1.98 13.39
N VAL A 192 8.10 -0.95 12.69
CA VAL A 192 7.39 -0.33 11.55
C VAL A 192 8.04 -0.62 10.19
N SER A 193 8.86 -1.66 10.12
CA SER A 193 9.55 -2.09 8.89
C SER A 193 9.14 -3.52 8.54
N ALA A 194 8.46 -3.69 7.42
CA ALA A 194 7.94 -4.98 6.98
C ALA A 194 9.00 -6.10 6.99
N LEU A 195 10.23 -5.77 6.57
CA LEU A 195 11.35 -6.72 6.54
C LEU A 195 11.59 -7.40 7.91
N HIS A 196 11.41 -6.68 9.01
CA HIS A 196 11.65 -7.18 10.36
C HIS A 196 10.43 -7.85 11.01
N GLN A 197 9.28 -7.83 10.33
CA GLN A 197 8.04 -8.44 10.79
C GLN A 197 7.72 -9.76 10.08
N VAL A 198 8.52 -10.14 9.07
CA VAL A 198 8.28 -11.33 8.24
C VAL A 198 8.19 -12.60 9.09
N THR A 199 7.09 -13.34 8.90
CA THR A 199 6.83 -14.65 9.49
C THR A 199 6.33 -15.63 8.44
N LYS A 200 6.29 -16.93 8.77
CA LYS A 200 5.72 -17.97 7.87
C LYS A 200 4.20 -17.84 7.65
N ASP A 201 3.52 -17.07 8.49
CA ASP A 201 2.05 -16.92 8.49
C ASP A 201 1.60 -15.65 7.74
N ASP A 202 2.53 -15.02 7.02
CA ASP A 202 2.27 -13.83 6.22
C ASP A 202 1.50 -14.19 4.94
N VAL A 203 0.82 -13.17 4.39
CA VAL A 203 0.05 -13.32 3.15
C VAL A 203 0.97 -13.34 1.92
N PRO A 204 0.50 -13.85 0.75
CA PRO A 204 1.25 -13.76 -0.50
C PRO A 204 1.56 -12.34 -0.94
N PHE A 205 2.74 -12.13 -1.54
CA PHE A 205 3.22 -10.84 -2.02
C PHE A 205 3.53 -10.81 -3.52
N LEU A 206 3.08 -9.78 -4.21
CA LEU A 206 3.64 -9.30 -5.47
C LEU A 206 4.36 -7.98 -5.21
N ILE A 207 5.68 -7.96 -5.39
CA ILE A 207 6.51 -6.77 -5.21
C ILE A 207 6.95 -6.29 -6.58
N MET A 208 6.75 -5.02 -6.90
CA MET A 208 7.16 -4.42 -8.17
C MET A 208 8.02 -3.19 -7.92
N HIS A 209 9.19 -3.11 -8.55
CA HIS A 209 10.14 -2.03 -8.32
C HIS A 209 10.81 -1.57 -9.61
N GLY A 210 10.97 -0.26 -9.78
CA GLY A 210 11.72 0.29 -10.91
C GLY A 210 13.23 0.08 -10.72
N ALA A 211 13.88 -0.55 -11.68
CA ALA A 211 15.31 -0.89 -11.58
C ALA A 211 16.24 0.34 -11.52
N ALA A 212 15.75 1.53 -11.91
CA ALA A 212 16.47 2.81 -11.84
C ALA A 212 15.90 3.75 -10.75
N ASP A 213 15.24 3.22 -9.74
CA ASP A 213 14.67 4.02 -8.64
C ASP A 213 15.78 4.63 -7.78
N THR A 214 15.82 5.96 -7.73
CA THR A 214 16.78 6.74 -6.93
C THR A 214 16.18 7.28 -5.63
N SER A 215 14.89 7.09 -5.41
CA SER A 215 14.17 7.56 -4.22
C SER A 215 14.09 6.48 -3.15
N VAL A 216 13.66 5.28 -3.53
CA VAL A 216 13.68 4.07 -2.70
C VAL A 216 14.61 3.06 -3.38
N PRO A 217 15.74 2.70 -2.77
CA PRO A 217 16.66 1.74 -3.37
C PRO A 217 16.01 0.39 -3.62
N VAL A 218 16.34 -0.24 -4.74
CA VAL A 218 15.80 -1.56 -5.16
C VAL A 218 16.03 -2.64 -4.10
N ASP A 219 17.15 -2.56 -3.35
CA ASP A 219 17.49 -3.51 -2.28
C ASP A 219 16.40 -3.61 -1.20
N GLN A 220 15.59 -2.57 -1.00
CA GLN A 220 14.45 -2.62 -0.08
C GLN A 220 13.46 -3.73 -0.49
N SER A 221 13.12 -3.81 -1.77
CA SER A 221 12.25 -4.86 -2.32
C SER A 221 12.95 -6.22 -2.42
N GLU A 222 14.22 -6.25 -2.81
CA GLU A 222 14.98 -7.49 -2.92
C GLU A 222 15.13 -8.19 -1.56
N ARG A 223 15.42 -7.43 -0.51
CA ARG A 223 15.56 -7.95 0.86
C ARG A 223 14.23 -8.45 1.42
N LEU A 224 13.14 -7.72 1.22
CA LEU A 224 11.80 -8.18 1.64
C LEU A 224 11.43 -9.47 0.90
N HIS A 225 11.61 -9.50 -0.43
CA HIS A 225 11.35 -10.71 -1.23
C HIS A 225 12.14 -11.92 -0.72
N ALA A 226 13.45 -11.74 -0.48
CA ALA A 226 14.32 -12.80 0.04
C ALA A 226 13.86 -13.29 1.42
N ALA A 227 13.49 -12.38 2.33
CA ALA A 227 13.00 -12.72 3.66
C ALA A 227 11.67 -13.51 3.61
N LEU A 228 10.70 -13.06 2.80
CA LEU A 228 9.44 -13.76 2.58
C LEU A 228 9.67 -15.18 2.04
N LYS A 229 10.54 -15.33 1.03
CA LYS A 229 10.90 -16.65 0.48
C LYS A 229 11.56 -17.55 1.53
N ALA A 230 12.47 -17.01 2.33
CA ALA A 230 13.13 -17.75 3.41
C ALA A 230 12.14 -18.22 4.49
N ALA A 231 11.10 -17.45 4.75
CA ALA A 231 10.00 -17.80 5.66
C ALA A 231 8.99 -18.79 5.04
N GLY A 232 9.13 -19.16 3.75
CA GLY A 232 8.19 -20.05 3.05
C GLY A 232 6.94 -19.34 2.53
N VAL A 233 6.90 -18.00 2.56
CA VAL A 233 5.78 -17.20 2.03
C VAL A 233 5.89 -17.09 0.51
N GLU A 234 4.77 -17.20 -0.19
CA GLU A 234 4.71 -16.93 -1.63
C GLU A 234 5.03 -15.46 -1.91
N SER A 235 6.12 -15.22 -2.62
CA SER A 235 6.55 -13.89 -3.00
C SER A 235 7.07 -13.88 -4.44
N THR A 236 6.61 -12.92 -5.22
CA THR A 236 7.09 -12.62 -6.57
C THR A 236 7.69 -11.22 -6.58
N LEU A 237 8.93 -11.08 -7.05
CA LEU A 237 9.57 -9.78 -7.30
C LEU A 237 9.64 -9.54 -8.80
N LYS A 238 9.08 -8.42 -9.27
CA LYS A 238 9.19 -7.93 -10.64
C LYS A 238 9.97 -6.63 -10.66
N LEU A 239 11.20 -6.70 -11.12
CA LEU A 239 11.97 -5.49 -11.43
C LEU A 239 11.57 -4.98 -12.82
N LEU A 240 11.34 -3.66 -12.93
CA LEU A 240 10.93 -2.99 -14.16
C LEU A 240 12.13 -2.25 -14.75
N PRO A 241 12.75 -2.76 -15.83
CA PRO A 241 13.93 -2.14 -16.43
C PRO A 241 13.65 -0.71 -16.88
N GLY A 242 14.56 0.22 -16.53
CA GLY A 242 14.46 1.63 -16.89
C GLY A 242 13.43 2.45 -16.13
N ALA A 243 12.54 1.83 -15.38
CA ALA A 243 11.61 2.55 -14.52
C ALA A 243 12.33 3.15 -13.31
N GLY A 244 11.95 4.38 -12.93
CA GLY A 244 12.37 5.03 -11.69
C GLY A 244 11.36 4.80 -10.56
N HIS A 245 11.21 5.82 -9.70
CA HIS A 245 10.23 5.82 -8.62
C HIS A 245 8.80 6.03 -9.16
N GLY A 246 8.22 4.98 -9.72
CA GLY A 246 6.96 5.04 -10.48
C GLY A 246 7.22 5.11 -12.00
N GLY A 247 6.17 5.44 -12.75
CA GLY A 247 6.22 5.59 -14.19
C GLY A 247 5.22 4.69 -14.93
N LYS A 248 5.19 4.85 -16.26
CA LYS A 248 4.25 4.12 -17.15
C LYS A 248 4.48 2.60 -17.16
N GLU A 249 5.67 2.15 -16.78
CA GLU A 249 6.06 0.75 -16.73
C GLU A 249 5.21 -0.03 -15.72
N PHE A 250 4.78 0.62 -14.62
CA PHE A 250 3.88 0.04 -13.62
C PHE A 250 2.45 -0.14 -14.15
N ASP A 251 2.09 0.61 -15.17
CA ASP A 251 0.78 0.56 -15.83
C ASP A 251 0.81 -0.08 -17.23
N SER A 252 1.93 -0.68 -17.62
CA SER A 252 2.08 -1.41 -18.88
C SER A 252 1.14 -2.61 -18.95
N ALA A 253 0.85 -3.08 -20.18
CA ALA A 253 0.03 -4.28 -20.38
C ALA A 253 0.59 -5.50 -19.66
N GLU A 254 1.93 -5.65 -19.64
CA GLU A 254 2.62 -6.74 -18.93
C GLU A 254 2.43 -6.62 -17.40
N SER A 255 2.64 -5.42 -16.84
CA SER A 255 2.45 -5.16 -15.41
C SER A 255 0.99 -5.38 -14.98
N ARG A 256 0.03 -4.89 -15.78
CA ARG A 256 -1.40 -5.12 -15.53
C ARG A 256 -1.77 -6.60 -15.59
N ALA A 257 -1.23 -7.36 -16.55
CA ALA A 257 -1.46 -8.79 -16.67
C ALA A 257 -0.89 -9.56 -15.47
N LEU A 258 0.31 -9.21 -15.01
CA LEU A 258 0.93 -9.82 -13.83
C LEU A 258 0.13 -9.54 -12.55
N ILE A 259 -0.29 -8.28 -12.33
CA ILE A 259 -1.14 -7.90 -11.20
C ILE A 259 -2.45 -8.69 -11.23
N LEU A 260 -3.11 -8.73 -12.38
CA LEU A 260 -4.40 -9.41 -12.52
C LEU A 260 -4.27 -10.92 -12.25
N ALA A 261 -3.24 -11.58 -12.81
CA ALA A 261 -2.99 -12.99 -12.58
C ALA A 261 -2.73 -13.30 -11.09
N PHE A 262 -1.97 -12.45 -10.39
CA PHE A 262 -1.72 -12.58 -8.97
C PHE A 262 -3.01 -12.42 -8.15
N LEU A 263 -3.79 -11.39 -8.41
CA LEU A 263 -5.05 -11.13 -7.71
C LEU A 263 -6.09 -12.21 -7.98
N ASP A 264 -6.23 -12.67 -9.23
CA ASP A 264 -7.16 -13.75 -9.59
C ASP A 264 -6.80 -15.05 -8.85
N LYS A 265 -5.51 -15.36 -8.74
CA LYS A 265 -5.02 -16.54 -8.01
C LYS A 265 -5.43 -16.53 -6.54
N HIS A 266 -5.37 -15.38 -5.87
CA HIS A 266 -5.54 -15.29 -4.42
C HIS A 266 -6.94 -14.85 -3.97
N LEU A 267 -7.73 -14.24 -4.86
CA LEU A 267 -9.02 -13.67 -4.50
C LEU A 267 -10.23 -14.29 -5.22
N ARG A 268 -10.03 -15.08 -6.29
CA ARG A 268 -11.14 -15.66 -7.09
C ARG A 268 -11.27 -17.19 -6.98
N ARG A 269 -10.53 -17.78 -6.08
CA ARG A 269 -10.63 -19.23 -5.79
C ARG A 269 -11.64 -19.51 -4.71
#